data_ef35f46d411c7fde014bced044b92beb
#
_entry.id   ef35f46d411c7fde014bced044b92beb
#
_cell.length_a   1.000
_cell.length_b   1.000
_cell.length_c   1.000
_cell.angle_alpha   90.00
_cell.angle_beta   90.00
_cell.angle_gamma   90.00
#
_symmetry.space_group_name_H-M   'P 1'
#
loop_
_entity.id
_entity.type
_entity.pdbx_description
1 polymer ?
#
loop_
_entity_poly.entity_id
_entity_poly.type
_entity_poly.pdbx_seq_one_letter_code
_entity_poly.pdbx_strand_id
1 'polypeptide(L)'
;CHELNEKNVPNVGTKSLDGFINLVENSAYNECILKNNEVVGYIVCCQDNENTINYMREIKHSNFNEIENRVTSFLYIDRVAVDNEHRKNKLGTSLYENTLNFAKENFIKHLTAEINPLPSINEASFKFHKSFEFNEIQTVKYSEDYEVSLQKLIINS
;
A
#
# COMPACT_ATOMS: atom_id res chain seq x y z
N CYS A 1 10.17 4.59 10.41
CA CYS A 1 8.93 4.34 9.62
C CYS A 1 7.68 4.32 10.50
N HIS A 2 7.68 3.60 11.63
CA HIS A 2 6.50 3.52 12.51
C HIS A 2 6.03 4.90 13.00
N GLU A 3 6.93 5.76 13.46
CA GLU A 3 6.56 7.13 13.87
C GLU A 3 5.92 7.93 12.73
N LEU A 4 6.45 7.81 11.50
CA LEU A 4 5.87 8.45 10.33
C LEU A 4 4.49 7.85 9.98
N ASN A 5 4.30 6.54 10.18
CA ASN A 5 2.98 5.91 10.05
C ASN A 5 1.96 6.58 10.97
N GLU A 6 2.26 6.66 12.26
CA GLU A 6 1.34 7.20 13.25
C GLU A 6 1.04 8.70 13.05
N LYS A 7 2.00 9.48 12.54
CA LYS A 7 1.77 10.88 12.11
C LYS A 7 0.82 11.00 10.91
N ASN A 8 0.67 9.96 10.12
CA ASN A 8 -0.19 9.95 8.92
C ASN A 8 -1.57 9.30 9.12
N VAL A 9 -1.90 8.86 10.33
CA VAL A 9 -3.26 8.42 10.67
C VAL A 9 -4.22 9.62 10.54
N PRO A 10 -5.41 9.49 9.94
CA PRO A 10 -6.07 8.25 9.49
C PRO A 10 -5.80 7.86 8.02
N ASN A 11 -4.95 8.58 7.27
CA ASN A 11 -4.68 8.26 5.86
C ASN A 11 -4.04 6.87 5.67
N VAL A 12 -3.27 6.42 6.65
CA VAL A 12 -2.85 5.03 6.85
C VAL A 12 -3.43 4.53 8.16
N GLY A 13 -3.71 3.23 8.24
CA GLY A 13 -4.21 2.63 9.48
C GLY A 13 -3.17 2.69 10.59
N THR A 14 -3.63 2.97 11.83
CA THR A 14 -2.77 2.85 13.02
C THR A 14 -2.29 1.42 13.20
N LYS A 15 -1.09 1.26 13.76
CA LYS A 15 -0.51 -0.05 14.06
C LYS A 15 0.43 0.05 15.24
N SER A 16 0.41 -0.94 16.15
CA SER A 16 1.43 -1.03 17.19
C SER A 16 2.82 -1.21 16.59
N LEU A 17 3.87 -0.87 17.34
CA LEU A 17 5.25 -1.06 16.88
C LEU A 17 5.52 -2.52 16.51
N ASP A 18 5.14 -3.47 17.37
CA ASP A 18 5.31 -4.91 17.11
C ASP A 18 4.51 -5.34 15.86
N GLY A 19 3.29 -4.86 15.70
CA GLY A 19 2.47 -5.14 14.52
C GLY A 19 3.09 -4.55 13.24
N PHE A 20 3.75 -3.39 13.33
CA PHE A 20 4.47 -2.80 12.21
C PHE A 20 5.72 -3.60 11.85
N ILE A 21 6.49 -4.04 12.85
CA ILE A 21 7.67 -4.90 12.65
C ILE A 21 7.25 -6.22 11.99
N ASN A 22 6.24 -6.90 12.54
CA ASN A 22 5.72 -8.15 11.97
C ASN A 22 5.26 -7.98 10.51
N LEU A 23 4.62 -6.85 10.18
CA LEU A 23 4.22 -6.57 8.81
C LEU A 23 5.44 -6.46 7.89
N VAL A 24 6.47 -5.71 8.29
CA VAL A 24 7.70 -5.55 7.51
C VAL A 24 8.43 -6.89 7.33
N GLU A 25 8.49 -7.72 8.36
CA GLU A 25 9.10 -9.06 8.31
C GLU A 25 8.38 -10.02 7.37
N ASN A 26 7.06 -9.85 7.19
CA ASN A 26 6.24 -10.64 6.26
C ASN A 26 6.03 -9.95 4.91
N SER A 27 6.63 -8.79 4.67
CA SER A 27 6.55 -8.08 3.39
C SER A 27 7.54 -8.66 2.37
N ALA A 28 7.19 -8.55 1.09
CA ALA A 28 8.06 -8.93 -0.02
C ALA A 28 8.99 -7.78 -0.44
N TYR A 29 8.52 -6.54 -0.28
CA TYR A 29 9.26 -5.33 -0.61
C TYR A 29 8.93 -4.23 0.40
N ASN A 30 9.96 -3.59 0.89
CA ASN A 30 9.83 -2.38 1.69
C ASN A 30 11.00 -1.44 1.44
N GLU A 31 10.73 -0.15 1.51
CA GLU A 31 11.72 0.90 1.28
C GLU A 31 11.43 2.06 2.22
N CYS A 32 12.47 2.74 2.68
CA CYS A 32 12.35 4.03 3.34
C CYS A 32 13.32 5.06 2.72
N ILE A 33 12.89 6.31 2.71
CA ILE A 33 13.67 7.45 2.24
C ILE A 33 14.14 8.24 3.44
N LEU A 34 15.44 8.44 3.54
CA LEU A 34 16.08 9.22 4.59
C LEU A 34 16.49 10.60 4.07
N LYS A 35 16.27 11.62 4.89
CA LYS A 35 16.81 12.96 4.71
C LYS A 35 17.33 13.46 6.07
N ASN A 36 18.60 13.85 6.13
CA ASN A 36 19.25 14.26 7.37
C ASN A 36 19.09 13.25 8.52
N ASN A 37 19.18 11.95 8.23
CA ASN A 37 18.96 10.83 9.14
C ASN A 37 17.53 10.67 9.68
N GLU A 38 16.55 11.37 9.11
CA GLU A 38 15.13 11.20 9.44
C GLU A 38 14.40 10.49 8.31
N VAL A 39 13.45 9.62 8.66
CA VAL A 39 12.59 8.95 7.68
C VAL A 39 11.55 9.94 7.19
N VAL A 40 11.62 10.31 5.91
CA VAL A 40 10.68 11.25 5.27
C VAL A 40 9.68 10.57 4.33
N GLY A 41 9.85 9.30 4.07
CA GLY A 41 8.90 8.49 3.30
C GLY A 41 9.18 7.01 3.47
N TYR A 42 8.16 6.18 3.31
CA TYR A 42 8.31 4.72 3.31
C TYR A 42 7.16 4.05 2.55
N ILE A 43 7.38 2.81 2.14
CA ILE A 43 6.40 1.92 1.54
C ILE A 43 6.60 0.50 2.06
N VAL A 44 5.51 -0.25 2.26
CA VAL A 44 5.52 -1.68 2.61
C VAL A 44 4.57 -2.42 1.68
N CYS A 45 5.07 -3.46 1.02
CA CYS A 45 4.33 -4.22 0.02
C CYS A 45 4.37 -5.72 0.31
N CYS A 46 3.22 -6.37 0.17
CA CYS A 46 3.00 -7.78 0.46
C CYS A 46 2.63 -8.54 -0.82
N GLN A 47 3.33 -9.64 -1.09
CA GLN A 47 3.09 -10.47 -2.28
C GLN A 47 2.13 -11.62 -1.94
N ASP A 48 1.40 -12.12 -2.95
CA ASP A 48 0.51 -13.27 -2.86
C ASP A 48 1.26 -14.63 -2.77
N ASN A 49 2.23 -14.72 -1.87
CA ASN A 49 2.91 -15.98 -1.55
C ASN A 49 2.31 -16.62 -0.29
N GLU A 50 2.54 -17.92 -0.12
CA GLU A 50 1.94 -18.72 0.95
C GLU A 50 2.17 -18.14 2.36
N ASN A 51 3.39 -17.69 2.64
CA ASN A 51 3.74 -17.15 3.96
C ASN A 51 2.98 -15.86 4.25
N THR A 52 2.95 -14.94 3.28
CA THR A 52 2.23 -13.65 3.41
C THR A 52 0.72 -13.89 3.51
N ILE A 53 0.16 -14.78 2.69
CA ILE A 53 -1.27 -15.13 2.73
C ILE A 53 -1.65 -15.66 4.12
N ASN A 54 -0.87 -16.56 4.68
CA ASN A 54 -1.11 -17.11 6.03
C ASN A 54 -1.04 -16.01 7.10
N TYR A 55 -0.02 -15.15 7.04
CA TYR A 55 0.08 -14.00 7.95
C TYR A 55 -1.12 -13.05 7.84
N MET A 56 -1.52 -12.69 6.61
CA MET A 56 -2.66 -11.78 6.38
C MET A 56 -4.00 -12.38 6.84
N ARG A 57 -4.16 -13.70 6.75
CA ARG A 57 -5.32 -14.42 7.31
C ARG A 57 -5.31 -14.43 8.82
N GLU A 58 -4.15 -14.66 9.43
CA GLU A 58 -3.98 -14.65 10.89
C GLU A 58 -4.37 -13.30 11.50
N ILE A 59 -3.89 -12.21 10.90
CA ILE A 59 -4.22 -10.84 11.34
C ILE A 59 -5.59 -10.34 10.84
N LYS A 60 -6.34 -11.19 10.09
CA LYS A 60 -7.66 -10.87 9.50
C LYS A 60 -7.65 -9.60 8.64
N HIS A 61 -6.65 -9.48 7.77
CA HIS A 61 -6.49 -8.32 6.88
C HIS A 61 -7.53 -8.32 5.75
N SER A 62 -8.63 -7.62 5.95
CA SER A 62 -9.80 -7.66 5.06
C SER A 62 -9.47 -7.26 3.62
N ASN A 63 -8.78 -6.15 3.40
CA ASN A 63 -8.48 -5.64 2.06
C ASN A 63 -7.57 -6.59 1.27
N PHE A 64 -6.54 -7.16 1.91
CA PHE A 64 -5.68 -8.15 1.28
C PHE A 64 -6.47 -9.40 0.85
N ASN A 65 -7.32 -9.93 1.73
CA ASN A 65 -8.15 -11.08 1.43
C ASN A 65 -9.14 -10.81 0.29
N GLU A 66 -9.72 -9.62 0.22
CA GLU A 66 -10.60 -9.21 -0.88
C GLU A 66 -9.85 -9.14 -2.23
N ILE A 67 -8.59 -8.68 -2.22
CA ILE A 67 -7.74 -8.64 -3.41
C ILE A 67 -7.33 -10.06 -3.82
N GLU A 68 -6.89 -10.90 -2.88
CA GLU A 68 -6.50 -12.30 -3.12
C GLU A 68 -7.61 -13.09 -3.82
N ASN A 69 -8.87 -12.84 -3.48
CA ASN A 69 -10.02 -13.49 -4.11
C ASN A 69 -10.28 -13.05 -5.57
N ARG A 70 -9.65 -11.98 -6.05
CA ARG A 70 -9.95 -11.34 -7.36
C ARG A 70 -8.76 -11.24 -8.30
N VAL A 71 -7.54 -11.25 -7.76
CA VAL A 71 -6.31 -11.00 -8.50
C VAL A 71 -5.27 -12.05 -8.13
N THR A 72 -4.54 -12.54 -9.11
CA THR A 72 -3.40 -13.45 -8.92
C THR A 72 -2.11 -12.80 -9.37
N SER A 73 -0.97 -13.26 -8.86
CA SER A 73 0.35 -12.70 -9.18
C SER A 73 0.38 -11.19 -8.92
N PHE A 74 0.18 -10.81 -7.67
CA PHE A 74 0.13 -9.41 -7.27
C PHE A 74 1.13 -9.05 -6.17
N LEU A 75 1.51 -7.78 -6.15
CA LEU A 75 2.17 -7.11 -5.05
C LEU A 75 1.21 -6.04 -4.50
N TYR A 76 0.76 -6.22 -3.28
CA TYR A 76 -0.17 -5.33 -2.61
C TYR A 76 0.58 -4.27 -1.81
N ILE A 77 0.31 -3.01 -2.11
CA ILE A 77 0.82 -1.88 -1.35
C ILE A 77 -0.03 -1.73 -0.09
N ASP A 78 0.44 -2.30 1.02
CA ASP A 78 -0.28 -2.28 2.31
C ASP A 78 -0.30 -0.87 2.89
N ARG A 79 0.82 -0.19 2.83
CA ARG A 79 0.94 1.19 3.29
C ARG A 79 2.05 1.95 2.63
N VAL A 80 1.82 3.23 2.46
CA VAL A 80 2.78 4.21 2.00
C VAL A 80 2.50 5.53 2.72
N ALA A 81 3.54 6.18 3.18
CA ALA A 81 3.43 7.52 3.76
C ALA A 81 4.64 8.37 3.39
N VAL A 82 4.39 9.65 3.18
CA VAL A 82 5.39 10.69 2.97
C VAL A 82 5.14 11.80 3.97
N ASP A 83 6.20 12.27 4.61
CA ASP A 83 6.13 13.39 5.52
C ASP A 83 5.51 14.62 4.87
N ASN A 84 4.64 15.33 5.59
CA ASN A 84 3.86 16.43 5.05
C ASN A 84 4.73 17.55 4.47
N GLU A 85 5.88 17.83 5.09
CA GLU A 85 6.80 18.89 4.64
C GLU A 85 7.52 18.48 3.34
N HIS A 86 7.53 17.19 3.01
CA HIS A 86 8.24 16.62 1.87
C HIS A 86 7.33 16.16 0.71
N ARG A 87 6.00 16.28 0.83
CA ARG A 87 5.03 15.76 -0.17
C ARG A 87 5.21 16.33 -1.59
N LYS A 88 5.70 17.56 -1.72
CA LYS A 88 5.91 18.22 -3.03
C LYS A 88 7.19 17.76 -3.76
N ASN A 89 8.00 16.91 -3.14
CA ASN A 89 9.30 16.47 -3.68
C ASN A 89 9.23 15.17 -4.49
N LYS A 90 8.03 14.73 -4.91
CA LYS A 90 7.80 13.50 -5.68
C LYS A 90 8.29 12.21 -5.00
N LEU A 91 8.43 12.20 -3.68
CA LEU A 91 8.90 11.02 -2.95
C LEU A 91 7.93 9.84 -3.09
N GLY A 92 6.63 10.08 -3.04
CA GLY A 92 5.62 9.05 -3.30
C GLY A 92 5.76 8.46 -4.70
N THR A 93 6.01 9.28 -5.71
CA THR A 93 6.27 8.83 -7.09
C THR A 93 7.49 7.91 -7.14
N SER A 94 8.59 8.30 -6.52
CA SER A 94 9.82 7.49 -6.47
C SER A 94 9.58 6.14 -5.78
N LEU A 95 8.87 6.11 -4.65
CA LEU A 95 8.52 4.86 -3.96
C LEU A 95 7.70 3.91 -4.86
N TYR A 96 6.72 4.44 -5.60
CA TYR A 96 5.91 3.65 -6.52
C TYR A 96 6.70 3.16 -7.74
N GLU A 97 7.56 3.99 -8.33
CA GLU A 97 8.43 3.60 -9.43
C GLU A 97 9.40 2.49 -9.03
N ASN A 98 10.01 2.58 -7.84
CA ASN A 98 10.89 1.53 -7.31
C ASN A 98 10.11 0.23 -7.03
N THR A 99 8.91 0.35 -6.47
CA THR A 99 8.02 -0.80 -6.26
C THR A 99 7.64 -1.48 -7.58
N LEU A 100 7.35 -0.69 -8.62
CA LEU A 100 7.05 -1.20 -9.95
C LEU A 100 8.25 -1.92 -10.58
N ASN A 101 9.45 -1.37 -10.41
CA ASN A 101 10.69 -2.01 -10.88
C ASN A 101 10.92 -3.35 -10.16
N PHE A 102 10.78 -3.38 -8.83
CA PHE A 102 10.85 -4.63 -8.06
C PHE A 102 9.84 -5.67 -8.58
N ALA A 103 8.59 -5.26 -8.80
CA ALA A 103 7.56 -6.16 -9.29
C ALA A 103 7.89 -6.73 -10.69
N LYS A 104 8.43 -5.91 -11.61
CA LYS A 104 8.90 -6.36 -12.93
C LYS A 104 10.05 -7.36 -12.83
N GLU A 105 11.06 -7.07 -12.02
CA GLU A 105 12.22 -7.94 -11.81
C GLU A 105 11.84 -9.29 -11.20
N ASN A 106 10.75 -9.34 -10.44
CA ASN A 106 10.23 -10.56 -9.82
C ASN A 106 9.05 -11.19 -10.58
N PHE A 107 8.79 -10.77 -11.83
CA PHE A 107 7.75 -11.32 -12.70
C PHE A 107 6.34 -11.25 -12.12
N ILE A 108 6.08 -10.29 -11.23
CA ILE A 108 4.77 -10.01 -10.65
C ILE A 108 3.92 -9.28 -11.71
N LYS A 109 2.68 -9.69 -11.89
CA LYS A 109 1.82 -9.19 -12.98
C LYS A 109 1.00 -7.96 -12.61
N HIS A 110 0.76 -7.75 -11.33
CA HIS A 110 -0.11 -6.67 -10.86
C HIS A 110 0.46 -5.96 -9.65
N LEU A 111 0.35 -4.63 -9.61
CA LEU A 111 0.34 -3.88 -8.36
C LEU A 111 -1.10 -3.68 -7.93
N THR A 112 -1.36 -3.82 -6.63
CA THR A 112 -2.67 -3.57 -6.04
C THR A 112 -2.57 -2.65 -4.84
N ALA A 113 -3.61 -1.88 -4.59
CA ALA A 113 -3.73 -0.97 -3.46
C ALA A 113 -5.20 -0.77 -3.11
N GLU A 114 -5.48 -0.13 -1.99
CA GLU A 114 -6.82 0.41 -1.71
C GLU A 114 -6.78 1.91 -1.50
N ILE A 115 -7.91 2.55 -1.79
CA ILE A 115 -8.16 3.96 -1.52
C ILE A 115 -9.47 4.06 -0.76
N ASN A 116 -9.48 4.85 0.32
CA ASN A 116 -10.68 5.08 1.11
C ASN A 116 -11.50 6.26 0.56
N PRO A 117 -12.70 6.02 -0.02
CA PRO A 117 -13.59 7.09 -0.42
C PRO A 117 -14.39 7.67 0.76
N LEU A 118 -14.53 6.92 1.87
CA LEU A 118 -15.22 7.34 3.09
C LEU A 118 -14.30 7.26 4.31
N PRO A 119 -14.48 8.12 5.33
CA PRO A 119 -15.54 9.14 5.50
C PRO A 119 -15.31 10.41 4.68
N SER A 120 -14.15 10.59 4.06
CA SER A 120 -13.87 11.69 3.15
C SER A 120 -13.05 11.19 1.97
N ILE A 121 -13.44 11.61 0.76
CA ILE A 121 -12.75 11.22 -0.47
C ILE A 121 -11.31 11.72 -0.43
N ASN A 122 -10.36 10.79 -0.48
CA ASN A 122 -8.95 11.12 -0.65
C ASN A 122 -8.64 11.40 -2.12
N GLU A 123 -9.09 12.56 -2.61
CA GLU A 123 -8.92 12.97 -4.01
C GLU A 123 -7.46 12.95 -4.47
N ALA A 124 -6.54 13.33 -3.59
CA ALA A 124 -5.11 13.32 -3.90
C ALA A 124 -4.61 11.90 -4.17
N SER A 125 -5.05 10.92 -3.37
CA SER A 125 -4.73 9.52 -3.58
C SER A 125 -5.34 8.98 -4.87
N PHE A 126 -6.60 9.27 -5.17
CA PHE A 126 -7.22 8.88 -6.43
C PHE A 126 -6.49 9.46 -7.66
N LYS A 127 -6.15 10.74 -7.65
CA LYS A 127 -5.40 11.39 -8.73
C LYS A 127 -4.01 10.78 -8.89
N PHE A 128 -3.33 10.48 -7.78
CA PHE A 128 -2.02 9.86 -7.77
C PHE A 128 -2.06 8.46 -8.39
N HIS A 129 -2.97 7.59 -7.94
CA HIS A 129 -3.12 6.25 -8.49
C HIS A 129 -3.53 6.26 -9.97
N LYS A 130 -4.42 7.17 -10.35
CA LYS A 130 -4.80 7.36 -11.76
C LYS A 130 -3.61 7.77 -12.63
N SER A 131 -2.69 8.58 -12.13
CA SER A 131 -1.48 8.98 -12.86
C SER A 131 -0.52 7.81 -13.13
N PHE A 132 -0.60 6.74 -12.34
CA PHE A 132 0.09 5.46 -12.54
C PHE A 132 -0.75 4.43 -13.33
N GLU A 133 -1.91 4.81 -13.86
CA GLU A 133 -2.81 3.93 -14.62
C GLU A 133 -3.46 2.81 -13.79
N PHE A 134 -3.59 3.01 -12.46
CA PHE A 134 -4.43 2.13 -11.65
C PHE A 134 -5.90 2.25 -12.06
N ASN A 135 -6.57 1.10 -12.06
CA ASN A 135 -8.01 1.00 -12.32
C ASN A 135 -8.71 0.32 -11.15
N GLU A 136 -9.93 0.75 -10.86
CA GLU A 136 -10.73 0.11 -9.83
C GLU A 136 -11.09 -1.33 -10.22
N ILE A 137 -10.89 -2.26 -9.28
CA ILE A 137 -11.34 -3.65 -9.40
C ILE A 137 -12.76 -3.76 -8.85
N GLN A 138 -12.98 -3.20 -7.65
CA GLN A 138 -14.19 -3.34 -6.87
C GLN A 138 -14.22 -2.29 -5.78
N THR A 139 -15.40 -1.77 -5.48
CA THR A 139 -15.68 -1.06 -4.25
C THR A 139 -16.22 -2.06 -3.22
N VAL A 140 -15.63 -2.08 -2.02
CA VAL A 140 -16.05 -2.95 -0.91
C VAL A 140 -16.53 -2.09 0.24
N LYS A 141 -17.77 -2.31 0.67
CA LYS A 141 -18.37 -1.62 1.81
C LYS A 141 -18.34 -2.52 3.04
N TYR A 142 -17.60 -2.11 4.05
CA TYR A 142 -17.48 -2.85 5.32
C TYR A 142 -18.48 -2.39 6.38
N SER A 143 -18.90 -1.13 6.33
CA SER A 143 -19.92 -0.53 7.19
C SER A 143 -20.57 0.68 6.50
N GLU A 144 -21.52 1.35 7.16
CA GLU A 144 -22.11 2.57 6.60
C GLU A 144 -21.09 3.70 6.39
N ASP A 145 -20.07 3.75 7.26
CA ASP A 145 -19.04 4.81 7.28
C ASP A 145 -17.67 4.36 6.76
N TYR A 146 -17.54 3.09 6.35
CA TYR A 146 -16.26 2.55 5.87
C TYR A 146 -16.40 1.77 4.57
N GLU A 147 -15.83 2.32 3.55
CA GLU A 147 -15.79 1.78 2.19
C GLU A 147 -14.39 1.93 1.62
N VAL A 148 -13.96 0.99 0.82
CA VAL A 148 -12.68 1.02 0.11
C VAL A 148 -12.86 0.76 -1.37
N SER A 149 -12.10 1.47 -2.18
CA SER A 149 -11.92 1.18 -3.61
C SER A 149 -10.64 0.36 -3.77
N LEU A 150 -10.79 -0.90 -4.17
CA LEU A 150 -9.67 -1.77 -4.49
C LEU A 150 -9.16 -1.42 -5.90
N GLN A 151 -7.87 -1.17 -6.02
CA GLN A 151 -7.22 -0.67 -7.22
C GLN A 151 -6.20 -1.68 -7.76
N LYS A 152 -6.05 -1.74 -9.07
CA LYS A 152 -5.07 -2.60 -9.76
C LYS A 152 -4.39 -1.88 -10.91
N LEU A 153 -3.07 -2.02 -10.98
CA LEU A 153 -2.24 -1.70 -12.15
C LEU A 153 -1.75 -3.00 -12.78
N ILE A 154 -1.93 -3.15 -14.08
CA ILE A 154 -1.37 -4.27 -14.87
C ILE A 154 0.07 -3.92 -15.24
N ILE A 155 1.02 -4.78 -14.86
CA ILE A 155 2.42 -4.60 -15.16
C ILE A 155 2.70 -5.25 -16.52
N ASN A 156 2.98 -4.42 -17.51
CA ASN A 156 3.43 -4.90 -18.80
C ASN A 156 4.92 -5.26 -18.70
N SER A 157 5.21 -6.47 -19.13
CA SER A 157 6.59 -6.99 -19.22
C SER A 157 7.42 -6.23 -20.27
#